data_040bff609660f59486e3b571c5ea40ce
#
_entry.id   040bff609660f59486e3b571c5ea40ce
#
_cell.length_a   1.000
_cell.length_b   1.000
_cell.length_c   1.000
_cell.angle_alpha   90.00
_cell.angle_beta   90.00
_cell.angle_gamma   90.00
#
_symmetry.space_group_name_H-M   'P 1'
#
loop_
_entity.id
_entity.type
_entity.pdbx_description
1 polymer ?
#
loop_
_entity_poly.entity_id
_entity_poly.type
_entity_poly.pdbx_seq_one_letter_code
_entity_poly.pdbx_strand_id
1 'polypeptide(L)'
;MNALSKGRLIGVGTGPGDPELLTLKAARALSEADVVAYFAKRGNNSNARAIVEARFKPGMVELPLLYPVTTEIDKDHDDYRSQIADFYEQSAESVAAHLDRGLTVAVLSEGDPLFYGSYMHLHVRLAHRFATEVIPGITAMSGCWSTTGLPIVQGDDVLSVLPGTMSEFELTRRLADTDAAVIMKVGRNLPKIRRALEATGKLAKAVYVERGTMAGGSSMRLAEKTDDKAPYFAIVLVAGWSGKPGATS
;
A
#
# COMPACT_ATOMS: atom_id res chain seq x y z
N MET A 1 -9.60 -24.33 -35.50
CA MET A 1 -8.78 -23.31 -34.80
C MET A 1 -9.02 -23.51 -33.32
N ASN A 2 -8.05 -24.08 -32.58
CA ASN A 2 -8.15 -24.14 -31.11
C ASN A 2 -8.17 -22.70 -30.59
N ALA A 3 -9.25 -22.31 -29.91
CA ALA A 3 -9.27 -21.09 -29.14
C ALA A 3 -8.11 -21.20 -28.13
N LEU A 4 -7.10 -20.34 -28.26
CA LEU A 4 -6.06 -20.23 -27.25
C LEU A 4 -6.77 -20.01 -25.90
N SER A 5 -6.44 -20.82 -24.90
CA SER A 5 -6.98 -20.60 -23.55
C SER A 5 -6.55 -19.21 -23.11
N LYS A 6 -7.49 -18.39 -22.61
CA LYS A 6 -7.16 -17.07 -22.08
C LYS A 6 -6.14 -17.20 -20.96
N GLY A 7 -5.25 -16.22 -20.87
CA GLY A 7 -4.23 -16.15 -19.84
C GLY A 7 -4.81 -15.92 -18.44
N ARG A 8 -3.91 -15.88 -17.46
CA ARG A 8 -4.25 -15.74 -16.04
C ARG A 8 -3.70 -14.43 -15.48
N LEU A 9 -4.57 -13.65 -14.85
CA LEU A 9 -4.20 -12.44 -14.11
C LEU A 9 -3.89 -12.79 -12.64
N ILE A 10 -2.76 -12.34 -12.13
CA ILE A 10 -2.39 -12.53 -10.72
C ILE A 10 -2.05 -11.17 -10.12
N GLY A 11 -2.86 -10.71 -9.16
CA GLY A 11 -2.48 -9.59 -8.29
C GLY A 11 -1.52 -10.08 -7.21
N VAL A 12 -0.32 -9.52 -7.15
CA VAL A 12 0.74 -9.99 -6.25
C VAL A 12 1.10 -8.91 -5.24
N GLY A 13 0.84 -9.19 -3.95
CA GLY A 13 1.34 -8.38 -2.85
C GLY A 13 2.84 -8.61 -2.65
N THR A 14 3.61 -7.52 -2.75
CA THR A 14 5.08 -7.59 -2.60
C THR A 14 5.54 -7.35 -1.16
N GLY A 15 4.61 -7.14 -0.23
CA GLY A 15 4.96 -6.83 1.14
C GLY A 15 5.37 -5.35 1.34
N PRO A 16 5.77 -4.99 2.57
CA PRO A 16 5.93 -3.59 2.98
C PRO A 16 7.30 -2.99 2.66
N GLY A 17 8.22 -3.74 2.05
CA GLY A 17 9.54 -3.22 1.66
C GLY A 17 10.70 -4.20 1.80
N ASP A 18 10.70 -5.03 2.83
CA ASP A 18 11.69 -6.10 3.00
C ASP A 18 11.36 -7.28 2.06
N PRO A 19 12.27 -7.69 1.15
CA PRO A 19 12.06 -8.84 0.27
C PRO A 19 11.82 -10.17 0.99
N GLU A 20 12.28 -10.33 2.23
CA GLU A 20 12.06 -11.54 3.03
C GLU A 20 10.62 -11.63 3.57
N LEU A 21 9.87 -10.52 3.53
CA LEU A 21 8.45 -10.49 3.87
C LEU A 21 7.53 -10.82 2.69
N LEU A 22 8.10 -11.23 1.55
CA LEU A 22 7.35 -11.76 0.43
C LEU A 22 6.78 -13.15 0.80
N THR A 23 5.49 -13.36 0.54
CA THR A 23 4.90 -14.67 0.81
C THR A 23 5.47 -15.72 -0.15
N LEU A 24 5.59 -16.99 0.31
CA LEU A 24 6.02 -18.10 -0.54
C LEU A 24 5.15 -18.26 -1.79
N LYS A 25 3.85 -17.96 -1.68
CA LYS A 25 2.92 -18.02 -2.81
C LYS A 25 3.21 -16.92 -3.82
N ALA A 26 3.51 -15.69 -3.36
CA ALA A 26 3.90 -14.59 -4.22
C ALA A 26 5.24 -14.88 -4.94
N ALA A 27 6.23 -15.40 -4.23
CA ALA A 27 7.52 -15.79 -4.82
C ALA A 27 7.35 -16.84 -5.93
N ARG A 28 6.51 -17.86 -5.71
CA ARG A 28 6.20 -18.88 -6.72
C ARG A 28 5.47 -18.27 -7.92
N ALA A 29 4.45 -17.45 -7.71
CA ALA A 29 3.71 -16.82 -8.79
C ALA A 29 4.61 -15.95 -9.68
N LEU A 30 5.57 -15.23 -9.09
CA LEU A 30 6.56 -14.46 -9.82
C LEU A 30 7.47 -15.35 -10.68
N SER A 31 7.89 -16.51 -10.17
CA SER A 31 8.71 -17.44 -10.95
C SER A 31 7.96 -18.09 -12.12
N GLU A 32 6.64 -18.22 -12.02
CA GLU A 32 5.76 -18.82 -13.04
C GLU A 32 5.24 -17.79 -14.05
N ALA A 33 5.22 -16.50 -13.71
CA ALA A 33 4.68 -15.45 -14.58
C ALA A 33 5.49 -15.31 -15.88
N ASP A 34 4.79 -14.99 -16.98
CA ASP A 34 5.40 -14.63 -18.27
C ASP A 34 5.67 -13.14 -18.35
N VAL A 35 4.78 -12.33 -17.72
CA VAL A 35 4.82 -10.87 -17.70
C VAL A 35 4.68 -10.39 -16.27
N VAL A 36 5.50 -9.42 -15.89
CA VAL A 36 5.37 -8.69 -14.62
C VAL A 36 5.01 -7.25 -14.93
N ALA A 37 3.80 -6.85 -14.53
CA ALA A 37 3.32 -5.47 -14.64
C ALA A 37 3.44 -4.75 -13.30
N TYR A 38 3.79 -3.48 -13.33
CA TYR A 38 3.92 -2.66 -12.13
C TYR A 38 3.68 -1.18 -12.42
N PHE A 39 3.13 -0.49 -11.44
CA PHE A 39 2.89 0.94 -11.52
C PHE A 39 4.15 1.73 -11.18
N ALA A 40 4.42 2.78 -11.95
CA ALA A 40 5.55 3.67 -11.72
C ALA A 40 5.23 5.10 -12.15
N LYS A 41 5.95 6.07 -11.60
CA LYS A 41 6.03 7.42 -12.16
C LYS A 41 6.99 7.41 -13.34
N ARG A 42 6.69 8.22 -14.35
CA ARG A 42 7.63 8.41 -15.47
C ARG A 42 8.98 8.92 -14.94
N GLY A 43 10.05 8.23 -15.28
CA GLY A 43 11.41 8.57 -14.83
C GLY A 43 11.80 8.08 -13.43
N ASN A 44 10.91 7.39 -12.72
CA ASN A 44 11.19 6.84 -11.39
C ASN A 44 11.09 5.30 -11.41
N ASN A 45 11.85 4.65 -10.53
CA ASN A 45 11.72 3.22 -10.29
C ASN A 45 10.42 2.91 -9.52
N SER A 46 9.80 1.76 -9.80
CA SER A 46 8.71 1.22 -9.01
C SER A 46 9.25 0.58 -7.73
N ASN A 47 8.71 0.97 -6.58
CA ASN A 47 9.10 0.34 -5.31
C ASN A 47 8.66 -1.13 -5.25
N ALA A 48 7.44 -1.45 -5.73
CA ALA A 48 6.96 -2.83 -5.80
C ALA A 48 7.90 -3.71 -6.66
N ARG A 49 8.41 -3.16 -7.78
CA ARG A 49 9.41 -3.84 -8.62
C ARG A 49 10.73 -4.04 -7.87
N ALA A 50 11.23 -2.99 -7.22
CA ALA A 50 12.52 -3.04 -6.51
C ALA A 50 12.54 -4.09 -5.39
N ILE A 51 11.42 -4.31 -4.70
CA ILE A 51 11.29 -5.34 -3.66
C ILE A 51 11.53 -6.75 -4.22
N VAL A 52 11.09 -7.02 -5.45
CA VAL A 52 11.04 -8.37 -5.99
C VAL A 52 11.94 -8.60 -7.21
N GLU A 53 12.72 -7.61 -7.66
CA GLU A 53 13.54 -7.72 -8.89
C GLU A 53 14.52 -8.89 -8.89
N ALA A 54 15.05 -9.27 -7.73
CA ALA A 54 15.92 -10.43 -7.58
C ALA A 54 15.19 -11.78 -7.83
N ARG A 55 13.87 -11.79 -7.94
CA ARG A 55 13.03 -12.95 -8.25
C ARG A 55 12.65 -13.05 -9.73
N PHE A 56 13.04 -12.07 -10.53
CA PHE A 56 12.72 -12.10 -11.95
C PHE A 56 13.58 -13.15 -12.67
N LYS A 57 12.91 -13.97 -13.47
CA LYS A 57 13.62 -14.97 -14.30
C LYS A 57 14.18 -14.33 -15.57
N PRO A 58 15.26 -14.88 -16.14
CA PRO A 58 15.75 -14.44 -17.45
C PRO A 58 14.65 -14.51 -18.51
N GLY A 59 14.51 -13.45 -19.31
CA GLY A 59 13.52 -13.37 -20.39
C GLY A 59 12.09 -13.00 -19.93
N MET A 60 11.88 -12.70 -18.64
CA MET A 60 10.61 -12.17 -18.17
C MET A 60 10.30 -10.82 -18.84
N VAL A 61 9.07 -10.66 -19.31
CA VAL A 61 8.63 -9.39 -19.89
C VAL A 61 8.21 -8.44 -18.76
N GLU A 62 8.83 -7.27 -18.72
CA GLU A 62 8.42 -6.21 -17.81
C GLU A 62 7.45 -5.25 -18.50
N LEU A 63 6.31 -4.95 -17.85
CA LEU A 63 5.27 -4.05 -18.33
C LEU A 63 5.09 -2.89 -17.35
N PRO A 64 5.84 -1.79 -17.49
CA PRO A 64 5.64 -0.60 -16.66
C PRO A 64 4.35 0.14 -17.04
N LEU A 65 3.48 0.37 -16.05
CA LEU A 65 2.26 1.15 -16.16
C LEU A 65 2.55 2.55 -15.61
N LEU A 66 2.78 3.50 -16.51
CA LEU A 66 3.34 4.81 -16.16
C LEU A 66 2.26 5.86 -15.94
N TYR A 67 2.11 6.34 -14.70
CA TYR A 67 1.20 7.42 -14.36
C TYR A 67 1.48 8.67 -15.22
N PRO A 68 0.44 9.26 -15.83
CA PRO A 68 0.59 10.49 -16.65
C PRO A 68 0.88 11.71 -15.78
N VAL A 69 0.25 11.78 -14.63
CA VAL A 69 0.36 12.84 -13.61
C VAL A 69 0.33 12.23 -12.22
N THR A 70 0.92 12.87 -11.23
CA THR A 70 0.92 12.36 -9.87
C THR A 70 0.54 13.41 -8.83
N THR A 71 1.35 14.46 -8.67
CA THR A 71 1.17 15.49 -7.65
C THR A 71 1.12 16.91 -8.23
N GLU A 72 1.21 17.05 -9.53
CA GLU A 72 1.27 18.31 -10.23
C GLU A 72 -0.10 19.00 -10.36
N ILE A 73 -1.18 18.19 -10.36
CA ILE A 73 -2.57 18.67 -10.42
C ILE A 73 -3.29 18.24 -9.15
N ASP A 74 -4.18 19.08 -8.64
CA ASP A 74 -5.01 18.73 -7.48
C ASP A 74 -5.91 17.53 -7.84
N LYS A 75 -5.95 16.54 -6.94
CA LYS A 75 -6.74 15.30 -7.10
C LYS A 75 -8.24 15.55 -7.26
N ASP A 76 -8.73 16.72 -6.81
CA ASP A 76 -10.14 17.10 -6.88
C ASP A 76 -10.47 17.84 -8.18
N HIS A 77 -9.47 18.13 -9.03
CA HIS A 77 -9.68 18.73 -10.35
C HIS A 77 -10.22 17.71 -11.36
N ASP A 78 -11.20 18.09 -12.17
CA ASP A 78 -11.85 17.17 -13.12
C ASP A 78 -10.87 16.61 -14.16
N ASP A 79 -9.91 17.41 -14.62
CA ASP A 79 -8.86 16.96 -15.54
C ASP A 79 -7.99 15.86 -14.92
N TYR A 80 -7.69 15.93 -13.62
CA TYR A 80 -6.96 14.88 -12.91
C TYR A 80 -7.75 13.57 -12.89
N ARG A 81 -9.05 13.66 -12.55
CA ARG A 81 -9.94 12.49 -12.50
C ARG A 81 -10.08 11.82 -13.85
N SER A 82 -10.24 12.60 -14.91
CA SER A 82 -10.32 12.09 -16.29
C SER A 82 -9.03 11.40 -16.71
N GLN A 83 -7.88 12.06 -16.56
CA GLN A 83 -6.58 11.50 -16.94
C GLN A 83 -6.22 10.23 -16.17
N ILE A 84 -6.58 10.15 -14.89
CA ILE A 84 -6.36 8.94 -14.08
C ILE A 84 -7.31 7.81 -14.48
N ALA A 85 -8.57 8.11 -14.84
CA ALA A 85 -9.50 7.10 -15.33
C ALA A 85 -9.02 6.51 -16.66
N ASP A 86 -8.62 7.35 -17.60
CA ASP A 86 -8.07 6.95 -18.90
C ASP A 86 -6.78 6.14 -18.76
N PHE A 87 -5.93 6.53 -17.83
CA PHE A 87 -4.71 5.77 -17.49
C PHE A 87 -5.02 4.34 -17.03
N TYR A 88 -5.97 4.17 -16.12
CA TYR A 88 -6.33 2.83 -15.67
C TYR A 88 -7.00 2.00 -16.76
N GLU A 89 -7.76 2.62 -17.65
CA GLU A 89 -8.34 1.94 -18.81
C GLU A 89 -7.23 1.45 -19.76
N GLN A 90 -6.33 2.33 -20.16
CA GLN A 90 -5.17 2.00 -21.01
C GLN A 90 -4.26 0.94 -20.36
N SER A 91 -4.05 1.03 -19.05
CA SER A 91 -3.29 0.05 -18.30
C SER A 91 -3.97 -1.32 -18.32
N ALA A 92 -5.29 -1.36 -18.14
CA ALA A 92 -6.05 -2.60 -18.20
C ALA A 92 -5.99 -3.24 -19.59
N GLU A 93 -6.15 -2.48 -20.67
CA GLU A 93 -6.05 -3.01 -22.03
C GLU A 93 -4.61 -3.46 -22.36
N SER A 94 -3.58 -2.78 -21.84
CA SER A 94 -2.19 -3.21 -22.00
C SER A 94 -1.94 -4.58 -21.34
N VAL A 95 -2.50 -4.80 -20.15
CA VAL A 95 -2.45 -6.10 -19.46
C VAL A 95 -3.30 -7.14 -20.21
N ALA A 96 -4.52 -6.76 -20.66
CA ALA A 96 -5.42 -7.65 -21.40
C ALA A 96 -4.79 -8.18 -22.70
N ALA A 97 -4.02 -7.36 -23.40
CA ALA A 97 -3.33 -7.76 -24.62
C ALA A 97 -2.35 -8.94 -24.40
N HIS A 98 -1.74 -9.05 -23.23
CA HIS A 98 -0.91 -10.22 -22.87
C HIS A 98 -1.79 -11.41 -22.45
N LEU A 99 -2.84 -11.17 -21.69
CA LEU A 99 -3.78 -12.21 -21.25
C LEU A 99 -4.53 -12.85 -22.42
N ASP A 100 -4.91 -12.09 -23.44
CA ASP A 100 -5.55 -12.62 -24.67
C ASP A 100 -4.62 -13.52 -25.50
N ARG A 101 -3.30 -13.38 -25.31
CA ARG A 101 -2.28 -14.28 -25.89
C ARG A 101 -2.06 -15.56 -25.05
N GLY A 102 -2.81 -15.78 -24.00
CA GLY A 102 -2.69 -16.94 -23.12
C GLY A 102 -1.57 -16.82 -22.06
N LEU A 103 -0.98 -15.63 -21.89
CA LEU A 103 0.12 -15.42 -20.96
C LEU A 103 -0.37 -15.21 -19.52
N THR A 104 0.46 -15.61 -18.55
CA THR A 104 0.26 -15.32 -17.13
C THR A 104 0.88 -13.96 -16.81
N VAL A 105 0.04 -13.00 -16.36
CA VAL A 105 0.48 -11.66 -15.99
C VAL A 105 0.41 -11.50 -14.47
N ALA A 106 1.53 -11.25 -13.81
CA ALA A 106 1.63 -10.87 -12.42
C ALA A 106 1.66 -9.33 -12.31
N VAL A 107 0.68 -8.74 -11.61
CA VAL A 107 0.64 -7.30 -11.35
C VAL A 107 1.07 -7.04 -9.93
N LEU A 108 2.17 -6.31 -9.75
CA LEU A 108 2.77 -6.03 -8.46
C LEU A 108 2.04 -4.91 -7.72
N SER A 109 1.90 -5.09 -6.40
CA SER A 109 1.36 -4.09 -5.48
C SER A 109 2.20 -4.05 -4.21
N GLU A 110 2.66 -2.87 -3.81
CA GLU A 110 3.27 -2.69 -2.48
C GLU A 110 2.25 -3.07 -1.38
N GLY A 111 2.71 -3.77 -0.36
CA GLY A 111 1.82 -4.31 0.66
C GLY A 111 0.88 -5.36 0.09
N ASP A 112 -0.42 -5.09 0.15
CA ASP A 112 -1.51 -5.95 -0.31
C ASP A 112 -2.21 -5.36 -1.55
N PRO A 113 -2.54 -6.17 -2.58
CA PRO A 113 -3.14 -5.68 -3.83
C PRO A 113 -4.52 -5.03 -3.65
N LEU A 114 -5.29 -5.45 -2.65
CA LEU A 114 -6.65 -4.97 -2.41
C LEU A 114 -6.74 -3.94 -1.26
N PHE A 115 -5.60 -3.47 -0.77
CA PHE A 115 -5.54 -2.50 0.32
C PHE A 115 -4.83 -1.22 -0.10
N TYR A 116 -5.58 -0.19 -0.51
CA TYR A 116 -5.08 1.10 -1.02
C TYR A 116 -4.14 1.00 -2.24
N GLY A 117 -4.12 -0.15 -2.92
CA GLY A 117 -3.26 -0.43 -4.06
C GLY A 117 -3.90 -0.07 -5.41
N SER A 118 -3.10 0.32 -6.39
CA SER A 118 -3.57 0.62 -7.75
C SER A 118 -4.05 -0.62 -8.51
N TYR A 119 -3.63 -1.81 -8.11
CA TYR A 119 -4.12 -3.07 -8.68
C TYR A 119 -5.66 -3.18 -8.66
N MET A 120 -6.33 -2.63 -7.65
CA MET A 120 -7.80 -2.68 -7.56
C MET A 120 -8.48 -2.13 -8.82
N HIS A 121 -7.89 -1.12 -9.46
CA HIS A 121 -8.43 -0.54 -10.70
C HIS A 121 -8.31 -1.48 -11.89
N LEU A 122 -7.28 -2.34 -11.94
CA LEU A 122 -7.17 -3.40 -12.93
C LEU A 122 -8.08 -4.58 -12.60
N HIS A 123 -8.16 -4.94 -11.32
CA HIS A 123 -9.00 -6.04 -10.86
C HIS A 123 -10.46 -5.87 -11.30
N VAL A 124 -11.07 -4.72 -11.02
CA VAL A 124 -12.48 -4.46 -11.37
C VAL A 124 -12.73 -4.45 -12.88
N ARG A 125 -11.71 -4.18 -13.70
CA ARG A 125 -11.81 -4.16 -15.17
C ARG A 125 -11.55 -5.50 -15.83
N LEU A 126 -10.76 -6.36 -15.20
CA LEU A 126 -10.24 -7.58 -15.84
C LEU A 126 -10.77 -8.89 -15.23
N ALA A 127 -11.14 -8.91 -13.95
CA ALA A 127 -11.54 -10.15 -13.27
C ALA A 127 -12.78 -10.83 -13.86
N HIS A 128 -13.66 -10.08 -14.54
CA HIS A 128 -14.81 -10.63 -15.25
C HIS A 128 -14.48 -11.16 -16.65
N ARG A 129 -13.27 -10.82 -17.18
CA ARG A 129 -12.81 -11.20 -18.53
C ARG A 129 -11.86 -12.39 -18.52
N PHE A 130 -11.06 -12.52 -17.44
CA PHE A 130 -9.95 -13.46 -17.33
C PHE A 130 -9.95 -14.22 -16.00
N ALA A 131 -9.38 -15.42 -16.00
CA ALA A 131 -9.11 -16.15 -14.77
C ALA A 131 -8.18 -15.31 -13.88
N THR A 132 -8.64 -14.97 -12.68
CA THR A 132 -7.96 -14.02 -11.80
C THR A 132 -7.72 -14.61 -10.43
N GLU A 133 -6.52 -14.41 -9.92
CA GLU A 133 -6.14 -14.72 -8.55
C GLU A 133 -5.55 -13.47 -7.87
N VAL A 134 -5.80 -13.30 -6.58
CA VAL A 134 -5.14 -12.28 -5.77
C VAL A 134 -4.35 -12.97 -4.67
N ILE A 135 -3.06 -12.70 -4.62
CA ILE A 135 -2.16 -13.19 -3.58
C ILE A 135 -1.94 -12.05 -2.59
N PRO A 136 -2.43 -12.20 -1.35
CA PRO A 136 -2.27 -11.16 -0.35
C PRO A 136 -0.80 -10.92 0.00
N GLY A 137 -0.50 -9.71 0.45
CA GLY A 137 0.80 -9.34 0.97
C GLY A 137 0.71 -8.77 2.37
N ILE A 138 1.82 -8.77 3.10
CA ILE A 138 1.93 -8.10 4.38
C ILE A 138 1.76 -6.59 4.14
N THR A 139 0.78 -5.97 4.80
CA THR A 139 0.49 -4.55 4.64
C THR A 139 1.56 -3.68 5.28
N ALA A 140 1.72 -2.43 4.82
CA ALA A 140 2.66 -1.47 5.41
C ALA A 140 2.40 -1.25 6.90
N MET A 141 1.15 -1.24 7.35
CA MET A 141 0.82 -1.09 8.77
C MET A 141 1.35 -2.27 9.61
N SER A 142 1.20 -3.51 9.12
CA SER A 142 1.70 -4.70 9.79
C SER A 142 3.24 -4.69 9.86
N GLY A 143 3.91 -4.35 8.77
CA GLY A 143 5.37 -4.17 8.76
C GLY A 143 5.83 -3.11 9.75
N CYS A 144 5.15 -1.97 9.82
CA CYS A 144 5.53 -0.87 10.71
C CYS A 144 5.38 -1.21 12.19
N TRP A 145 4.25 -1.80 12.63
CA TRP A 145 4.13 -2.15 14.05
C TRP A 145 5.05 -3.29 14.46
N SER A 146 5.36 -4.23 13.56
CA SER A 146 6.35 -5.27 13.82
C SER A 146 7.76 -4.69 13.99
N THR A 147 8.15 -3.73 13.15
CA THR A 147 9.45 -3.03 13.26
C THR A 147 9.59 -2.25 14.57
N THR A 148 8.50 -1.68 15.07
CA THR A 148 8.50 -0.93 16.34
C THR A 148 8.38 -1.83 17.56
N GLY A 149 8.03 -3.10 17.39
CA GLY A 149 7.71 -4.01 18.48
C GLY A 149 6.46 -3.58 19.28
N LEU A 150 5.58 -2.79 18.68
CA LEU A 150 4.42 -2.19 19.32
C LEU A 150 3.19 -3.10 19.17
N PRO A 151 2.67 -3.72 20.25
CA PRO A 151 1.36 -4.38 20.23
C PRO A 151 0.28 -3.33 19.98
N ILE A 152 -0.56 -3.55 18.96
CA ILE A 152 -1.52 -2.53 18.50
C ILE A 152 -2.86 -2.67 19.19
N VAL A 153 -3.43 -3.86 19.20
CA VAL A 153 -4.77 -4.15 19.75
C VAL A 153 -4.81 -5.49 20.43
N GLN A 154 -5.71 -5.64 21.40
CA GLN A 154 -6.05 -6.91 22.03
C GLN A 154 -7.54 -6.96 22.36
N GLY A 155 -8.06 -8.17 22.63
CA GLY A 155 -9.45 -8.36 23.07
C GLY A 155 -10.45 -7.66 22.17
N ASP A 156 -11.22 -6.78 22.75
CA ASP A 156 -12.29 -6.04 22.07
C ASP A 156 -11.86 -4.64 21.58
N ASP A 157 -10.55 -4.32 21.59
CA ASP A 157 -10.03 -3.05 21.11
C ASP A 157 -10.44 -2.80 19.65
N VAL A 158 -10.96 -1.61 19.35
CA VAL A 158 -11.30 -1.18 18.01
C VAL A 158 -10.08 -0.54 17.33
N LEU A 159 -9.68 -1.09 16.18
CA LEU A 159 -8.64 -0.52 15.33
C LEU A 159 -9.24 0.26 14.16
N SER A 160 -8.91 1.55 14.06
CA SER A 160 -9.25 2.37 12.91
C SER A 160 -8.07 2.61 11.98
N VAL A 161 -8.24 2.36 10.68
CA VAL A 161 -7.27 2.72 9.63
C VAL A 161 -7.74 4.00 8.95
N LEU A 162 -6.99 5.09 9.12
CA LEU A 162 -7.39 6.43 8.73
C LEU A 162 -6.46 7.01 7.66
N PRO A 163 -6.99 7.49 6.50
CA PRO A 163 -6.20 8.29 5.58
C PRO A 163 -5.93 9.68 6.18
N GLY A 164 -4.67 10.07 6.30
CA GLY A 164 -4.28 11.41 6.77
C GLY A 164 -4.76 12.56 5.87
N THR A 165 -5.27 12.23 4.68
CA THR A 165 -5.90 13.19 3.76
C THR A 165 -7.30 13.66 4.20
N MET A 166 -7.93 13.00 5.18
CA MET A 166 -9.19 13.45 5.77
C MET A 166 -9.06 14.88 6.33
N SER A 167 -10.20 15.57 6.50
CA SER A 167 -10.23 16.84 7.23
C SER A 167 -9.79 16.65 8.69
N GLU A 168 -9.28 17.70 9.32
CA GLU A 168 -8.90 17.67 10.73
C GLU A 168 -10.08 17.29 11.63
N PHE A 169 -11.26 17.82 11.33
CA PHE A 169 -12.48 17.49 12.02
C PHE A 169 -12.79 15.99 11.98
N GLU A 170 -12.75 15.37 10.80
CA GLU A 170 -13.03 13.94 10.64
C GLU A 170 -11.95 13.07 11.30
N LEU A 171 -10.66 13.47 11.23
CA LEU A 171 -9.61 12.77 11.94
C LEU A 171 -9.83 12.80 13.45
N THR A 172 -10.11 13.99 14.01
CA THR A 172 -10.36 14.16 15.45
C THR A 172 -11.55 13.32 15.90
N ARG A 173 -12.66 13.37 15.15
CA ARG A 173 -13.88 12.61 15.47
C ARG A 173 -13.61 11.11 15.52
N ARG A 174 -12.92 10.57 14.50
CA ARG A 174 -12.62 9.13 14.42
C ARG A 174 -11.57 8.68 15.43
N LEU A 175 -10.58 9.53 15.71
CA LEU A 175 -9.60 9.26 16.76
C LEU A 175 -10.19 9.28 18.15
N ALA A 176 -11.23 10.09 18.40
CA ALA A 176 -11.92 10.08 19.69
C ALA A 176 -12.66 8.77 19.96
N ASP A 177 -13.19 8.14 18.90
CA ASP A 177 -14.05 6.95 18.95
C ASP A 177 -13.32 5.68 18.49
N THR A 178 -12.05 5.52 18.90
CA THR A 178 -11.26 4.31 18.60
C THR A 178 -10.20 4.09 19.66
N ASP A 179 -9.89 2.83 19.96
CA ASP A 179 -8.83 2.47 20.91
C ASP A 179 -7.46 2.61 20.28
N ALA A 180 -7.30 2.07 19.08
CA ALA A 180 -6.07 2.09 18.31
C ALA A 180 -6.30 2.71 16.93
N ALA A 181 -5.25 3.28 16.36
CA ALA A 181 -5.31 3.83 15.00
C ALA A 181 -4.03 3.61 14.21
N VAL A 182 -4.19 3.43 12.91
CA VAL A 182 -3.12 3.52 11.91
C VAL A 182 -3.46 4.67 10.97
N ILE A 183 -2.62 5.70 10.93
CA ILE A 183 -2.83 6.84 10.05
C ILE A 183 -1.86 6.73 8.87
N MET A 184 -2.42 6.52 7.69
CA MET A 184 -1.69 6.40 6.42
C MET A 184 -1.72 7.72 5.63
N LYS A 185 -0.95 7.80 4.54
CA LYS A 185 -0.88 9.01 3.68
C LYS A 185 -0.50 10.26 4.47
N VAL A 186 0.49 10.11 5.34
CA VAL A 186 0.96 11.16 6.25
C VAL A 186 1.49 12.36 5.47
N GLY A 187 2.64 12.26 4.82
CA GLY A 187 3.24 13.30 3.98
C GLY A 187 2.99 14.73 4.50
N ARG A 188 2.49 15.60 3.64
CA ARG A 188 2.14 16.99 3.96
C ARG A 188 1.01 17.16 5.01
N ASN A 189 0.36 16.05 5.39
CA ASN A 189 -0.76 16.08 6.35
C ASN A 189 -0.29 15.95 7.81
N LEU A 190 1.01 15.75 8.06
CA LEU A 190 1.55 15.53 9.40
C LEU A 190 1.13 16.62 10.42
N PRO A 191 1.17 17.94 10.10
CA PRO A 191 0.73 18.97 11.05
C PRO A 191 -0.72 18.80 11.49
N LYS A 192 -1.61 18.51 10.56
CA LYS A 192 -3.04 18.27 10.80
C LYS A 192 -3.27 17.02 11.66
N ILE A 193 -2.54 15.93 11.35
CA ILE A 193 -2.58 14.67 12.10
C ILE A 193 -2.15 14.90 13.54
N ARG A 194 -1.08 15.67 13.76
CA ARG A 194 -0.58 16.03 15.09
C ARG A 194 -1.64 16.75 15.92
N ARG A 195 -2.29 17.80 15.37
CA ARG A 195 -3.35 18.52 16.06
C ARG A 195 -4.54 17.63 16.41
N ALA A 196 -4.97 16.75 15.51
CA ALA A 196 -6.05 15.82 15.78
C ALA A 196 -5.71 14.82 16.91
N LEU A 197 -4.45 14.33 16.95
CA LEU A 197 -3.97 13.47 18.03
C LEU A 197 -3.84 14.20 19.36
N GLU A 198 -3.47 15.47 19.35
CA GLU A 198 -3.39 16.33 20.52
C GLU A 198 -4.78 16.59 21.10
N ALA A 199 -5.74 16.97 20.25
CA ALA A 199 -7.12 17.22 20.64
C ALA A 199 -7.81 15.98 21.24
N THR A 200 -7.35 14.77 20.90
CA THR A 200 -7.89 13.50 21.42
C THR A 200 -7.04 12.87 22.52
N GLY A 201 -5.99 13.56 22.99
CA GLY A 201 -5.08 13.07 24.05
C GLY A 201 -4.22 11.86 23.62
N LYS A 202 -4.11 11.59 22.32
CA LYS A 202 -3.42 10.40 21.79
C LYS A 202 -1.97 10.69 21.32
N LEU A 203 -1.54 11.96 21.28
CA LEU A 203 -0.22 12.33 20.77
C LEU A 203 0.94 11.67 21.54
N ALA A 204 0.83 11.59 22.87
CA ALA A 204 1.89 11.02 23.72
C ALA A 204 2.18 9.53 23.45
N LYS A 205 1.17 8.77 22.99
CA LYS A 205 1.31 7.35 22.65
C LYS A 205 1.49 7.09 21.15
N ALA A 206 1.41 8.13 20.33
CA ALA A 206 1.58 7.99 18.90
C ALA A 206 3.04 7.75 18.51
N VAL A 207 3.28 6.76 17.66
CA VAL A 207 4.59 6.42 17.10
C VAL A 207 4.59 6.74 15.62
N TYR A 208 5.56 7.55 15.19
CA TYR A 208 5.81 7.87 13.81
C TYR A 208 6.84 6.88 13.24
N VAL A 209 6.56 6.32 12.08
CA VAL A 209 7.43 5.33 11.41
C VAL A 209 7.65 5.78 9.97
N GLU A 210 8.91 5.84 9.56
CA GLU A 210 9.34 6.03 8.18
C GLU A 210 9.93 4.73 7.64
N ARG A 211 9.52 4.32 6.42
CA ARG A 211 10.10 3.19 5.69
C ARG A 211 10.22 1.93 6.56
N GLY A 212 9.18 1.58 7.28
CA GLY A 212 9.17 0.65 8.41
C GLY A 212 9.91 -0.67 8.24
N THR A 213 9.92 -1.29 7.07
CA THR A 213 10.68 -2.53 6.81
C THR A 213 11.75 -2.36 5.73
N MET A 214 11.93 -1.13 5.25
CA MET A 214 12.88 -0.81 4.19
C MET A 214 14.24 -0.45 4.78
N ALA A 215 15.30 -0.55 3.98
CA ALA A 215 16.62 -0.06 4.37
C ALA A 215 16.57 1.42 4.73
N GLY A 216 17.17 1.79 5.87
CA GLY A 216 17.14 3.16 6.41
C GLY A 216 15.80 3.54 7.03
N GLY A 217 14.94 2.57 7.36
CA GLY A 217 13.73 2.80 8.13
C GLY A 217 14.03 3.31 9.54
N SER A 218 13.13 4.14 10.07
CA SER A 218 13.24 4.69 11.43
C SER A 218 11.89 4.84 12.09
N SER A 219 11.89 4.83 13.42
CA SER A 219 10.70 5.09 14.22
C SER A 219 11.02 5.94 15.44
N MET A 220 10.07 6.76 15.85
CA MET A 220 10.18 7.60 17.05
C MET A 220 8.80 7.92 17.61
N ARG A 221 8.71 8.37 18.84
CA ARG A 221 7.47 8.98 19.35
C ARG A 221 7.14 10.22 18.54
N LEU A 222 5.90 10.34 18.12
CA LEU A 222 5.49 11.51 17.31
C LEU A 222 5.67 12.83 18.08
N ALA A 223 5.51 12.80 19.40
CA ALA A 223 5.75 13.96 20.25
C ALA A 223 7.21 14.47 20.23
N GLU A 224 8.16 13.59 19.92
CA GLU A 224 9.60 13.91 19.86
C GLU A 224 10.05 14.41 18.49
N LYS A 225 9.20 14.22 17.45
CA LYS A 225 9.51 14.71 16.11
C LYS A 225 9.34 16.22 16.05
N THR A 226 10.44 16.93 15.81
CA THR A 226 10.51 18.40 15.88
C THR A 226 10.12 19.13 14.60
N ASP A 227 10.10 18.42 13.46
CA ASP A 227 9.67 18.97 12.18
C ASP A 227 8.37 18.31 11.67
N ASP A 228 7.77 18.93 10.68
CA ASP A 228 6.53 18.47 10.05
C ASP A 228 6.75 17.83 8.66
N LYS A 229 7.98 17.41 8.37
CA LYS A 229 8.30 16.72 7.12
C LYS A 229 8.06 15.22 7.28
N ALA A 230 7.40 14.63 6.32
CA ALA A 230 7.20 13.18 6.25
C ALA A 230 7.35 12.72 4.79
N PRO A 231 8.14 11.66 4.51
CA PRO A 231 8.22 11.09 3.18
C PRO A 231 6.92 10.38 2.80
N TYR A 232 6.85 9.92 1.55
CA TYR A 232 5.71 9.14 1.07
C TYR A 232 5.46 7.88 1.93
N PHE A 233 6.53 7.16 2.27
CA PHE A 233 6.46 5.99 3.15
C PHE A 233 6.57 6.38 4.62
N ALA A 234 5.52 7.03 5.11
CA ALA A 234 5.36 7.33 6.53
C ALA A 234 3.97 6.91 7.03
N ILE A 235 3.95 6.44 8.25
CA ILE A 235 2.75 5.98 8.96
C ILE A 235 2.81 6.52 10.39
N VAL A 236 1.65 6.82 10.98
CA VAL A 236 1.53 7.07 12.41
C VAL A 236 0.71 5.95 13.04
N LEU A 237 1.26 5.32 14.06
CA LEU A 237 0.64 4.23 14.83
C LEU A 237 0.20 4.77 16.19
N VAL A 238 -1.01 4.42 16.60
CA VAL A 238 -1.54 4.69 17.95
C VAL A 238 -1.99 3.36 18.53
N ALA A 239 -1.28 2.84 19.54
CA ALA A 239 -1.66 1.60 20.18
C ALA A 239 -2.85 1.80 21.12
N GLY A 240 -3.79 0.88 21.12
CA GLY A 240 -4.86 0.78 22.10
C GLY A 240 -4.33 0.26 23.44
N TRP A 241 -3.55 -0.79 23.35
CA TRP A 241 -3.01 -1.45 24.53
C TRP A 241 -1.81 -0.72 25.13
N SER A 242 -1.84 -0.48 26.44
CA SER A 242 -0.77 0.23 27.17
C SER A 242 0.39 -0.68 27.63
N GLY A 243 0.28 -2.00 27.43
CA GLY A 243 1.36 -2.96 27.68
C GLY A 243 1.74 -3.16 29.16
N LYS A 244 0.93 -2.71 30.12
CA LYS A 244 1.21 -2.99 31.54
C LYS A 244 0.76 -4.41 31.87
N PRO A 245 1.67 -5.31 32.32
CA PRO A 245 1.26 -6.60 32.87
C PRO A 245 0.28 -6.40 34.03
N GLY A 246 -0.91 -7.02 33.96
CA GLY A 246 -1.93 -6.91 34.99
C GLY A 246 -2.98 -5.81 34.80
N ALA A 247 -2.97 -5.04 33.73
CA ALA A 247 -4.12 -4.24 33.34
C ALA A 247 -5.17 -5.18 32.71
N THR A 248 -6.04 -5.74 33.53
CA THR A 248 -7.30 -6.33 33.08
C THR A 248 -8.18 -5.19 32.57
N SER A 249 -8.67 -5.30 31.34
CA SER A 249 -9.72 -4.46 30.75
C SER A 249 -10.95 -4.43 31.61
#